data_9c1345cb200b8721683d0539d4d646ad
#
_entry.id   9c1345cb200b8721683d0539d4d646ad
#
_cell.length_a   1.000
_cell.length_b   1.000
_cell.length_c   1.000
_cell.angle_alpha   90.00
_cell.angle_beta   90.00
_cell.angle_gamma   90.00
#
_symmetry.space_group_name_H-M   'P 1'
#
loop_
_entity.id
_entity.type
_entity.pdbx_description
1 polymer ?
#
loop_
_entity_poly.entity_id
_entity_poly.type
_entity_poly.pdbx_seq_one_letter_code
_entity_poly.pdbx_strand_id
1 'polypeptide(L)'
;MELTGKKLEEVLNAELVGKDVGYQNWKLHWKFTNALLSVIRIFAKRAGLDENAFSYKDQGQSSAYLTYRGVVFGDASFQKQRGERHYGSYDWTFKKIFVNLVNEDGCSSYNGLTFQEMLDRIDEELSAKKSREEAKLEQAKQIFQKIKAELGNVSDYDVVNYIKYMNDNRYSLYK
;
A
#
# COMPACT_ATOMS: atom_id res chain seq x y z
N MET A 1 -21.36 6.91 -6.54
CA MET A 1 -21.20 5.63 -7.32
C MET A 1 -20.19 4.78 -6.57
N GLU A 2 -20.59 3.64 -6.08
CA GLU A 2 -19.73 2.75 -5.30
C GLU A 2 -18.65 2.11 -6.18
N LEU A 3 -17.40 2.13 -5.77
CA LEU A 3 -16.31 1.42 -6.42
C LEU A 3 -16.31 -0.03 -5.92
N THR A 4 -16.30 -0.97 -6.87
CA THR A 4 -16.13 -2.41 -6.61
C THR A 4 -14.98 -2.93 -7.46
N GLY A 5 -14.37 -4.03 -7.02
CA GLY A 5 -13.32 -4.71 -7.79
C GLY A 5 -13.80 -5.04 -9.20
N LYS A 6 -15.03 -5.54 -9.31
CA LYS A 6 -15.66 -5.86 -10.60
C LYS A 6 -15.79 -4.64 -11.54
N LYS A 7 -16.24 -3.49 -11.03
CA LYS A 7 -16.32 -2.27 -11.85
C LYS A 7 -14.96 -1.79 -12.31
N LEU A 8 -13.97 -1.86 -11.42
CA LEU A 8 -12.60 -1.48 -11.74
C LEU A 8 -12.02 -2.44 -12.79
N GLU A 9 -12.27 -3.73 -12.65
CA GLU A 9 -11.88 -4.77 -13.61
C GLU A 9 -12.52 -4.52 -14.98
N GLU A 10 -13.81 -4.25 -15.04
CA GLU A 10 -14.54 -3.97 -16.30
C GLU A 10 -13.95 -2.75 -17.04
N VAL A 11 -13.68 -1.65 -16.32
CA VAL A 11 -13.11 -0.44 -16.92
C VAL A 11 -11.69 -0.69 -17.43
N LEU A 12 -10.86 -1.38 -16.65
CA LEU A 12 -9.49 -1.70 -17.06
C LEU A 12 -9.45 -2.69 -18.24
N ASN A 13 -10.34 -3.68 -18.27
CA ASN A 13 -10.45 -4.58 -19.41
C ASN A 13 -10.86 -3.83 -20.68
N ALA A 14 -11.84 -2.92 -20.59
CA ALA A 14 -12.25 -2.09 -21.72
C ALA A 14 -11.12 -1.15 -22.21
N GLU A 15 -10.30 -0.66 -21.27
CA GLU A 15 -9.19 0.24 -21.58
C GLU A 15 -7.98 -0.49 -22.20
N LEU A 16 -7.63 -1.68 -21.72
CA LEU A 16 -6.34 -2.31 -22.01
C LEU A 16 -6.42 -3.58 -22.87
N VAL A 17 -7.47 -4.38 -22.76
CA VAL A 17 -7.54 -5.67 -23.46
C VAL A 17 -7.53 -5.48 -24.96
N GLY A 18 -6.73 -6.30 -25.66
CA GLY A 18 -6.55 -6.24 -27.09
C GLY A 18 -5.65 -5.11 -27.60
N LYS A 19 -5.22 -4.17 -26.75
CA LYS A 19 -4.27 -3.13 -27.14
C LYS A 19 -2.87 -3.72 -27.27
N ASP A 20 -2.24 -3.47 -28.41
CA ASP A 20 -0.85 -3.83 -28.67
C ASP A 20 0.12 -2.97 -27.85
N VAL A 21 1.15 -3.61 -27.33
CA VAL A 21 2.18 -2.98 -26.49
C VAL A 21 3.57 -3.10 -27.11
N GLY A 22 3.67 -3.78 -28.26
CA GLY A 22 4.91 -4.10 -28.94
C GLY A 22 5.70 -5.21 -28.23
N TYR A 23 6.91 -5.46 -28.72
CA TYR A 23 7.76 -6.59 -28.28
C TYR A 23 8.37 -6.42 -26.87
N GLN A 24 8.30 -5.26 -26.25
CA GLN A 24 8.94 -4.99 -24.97
C GLN A 24 8.00 -5.31 -23.79
N ASN A 25 8.24 -6.43 -23.14
CA ASN A 25 7.41 -6.96 -22.05
C ASN A 25 7.23 -6.00 -20.85
N TRP A 26 8.26 -5.16 -20.54
CA TRP A 26 8.17 -4.18 -19.46
C TRP A 26 7.13 -3.07 -19.74
N LYS A 27 6.85 -2.78 -21.01
CA LYS A 27 5.82 -1.81 -21.38
C LYS A 27 4.41 -2.23 -20.96
N LEU A 28 4.15 -3.56 -20.89
CA LEU A 28 2.88 -4.06 -20.38
C LEU A 28 2.66 -3.63 -18.93
N HIS A 29 3.65 -3.87 -18.08
CA HIS A 29 3.56 -3.50 -16.67
C HIS A 29 3.38 -1.99 -16.50
N TRP A 30 4.18 -1.19 -17.19
CA TRP A 30 4.07 0.27 -17.15
C TRP A 30 2.70 0.78 -17.64
N LYS A 31 2.18 0.28 -18.75
CA LYS A 31 0.84 0.65 -19.25
C LYS A 31 -0.25 0.21 -18.28
N PHE A 32 -0.13 -0.98 -17.72
CA PHE A 32 -1.07 -1.51 -16.74
C PHE A 32 -1.14 -0.63 -15.49
N THR A 33 -0.01 -0.35 -14.85
CA THR A 33 0.04 0.44 -13.62
C THR A 33 -0.39 1.88 -13.81
N ASN A 34 -0.07 2.49 -14.95
CA ASN A 34 -0.55 3.82 -15.29
C ASN A 34 -2.07 3.86 -15.51
N ALA A 35 -2.63 2.90 -16.25
CA ALA A 35 -4.07 2.82 -16.43
C ALA A 35 -4.79 2.54 -15.11
N LEU A 36 -4.27 1.62 -14.30
CA LEU A 36 -4.79 1.28 -12.99
C LEU A 36 -4.88 2.52 -12.09
N LEU A 37 -3.78 3.26 -11.96
CA LEU A 37 -3.72 4.47 -11.14
C LEU A 37 -4.64 5.57 -11.68
N SER A 38 -4.68 5.76 -13.00
CA SER A 38 -5.54 6.74 -13.65
C SER A 38 -7.02 6.44 -13.38
N VAL A 39 -7.45 5.20 -13.54
CA VAL A 39 -8.84 4.79 -13.31
C VAL A 39 -9.22 4.97 -11.85
N ILE A 40 -8.40 4.53 -10.90
CA ILE A 40 -8.65 4.69 -9.47
C ILE A 40 -8.78 6.17 -9.10
N ARG A 41 -7.90 7.03 -9.56
CA ARG A 41 -7.94 8.46 -9.29
C ARG A 41 -9.19 9.13 -9.87
N ILE A 42 -9.63 8.72 -11.05
CA ILE A 42 -10.89 9.20 -11.62
C ILE A 42 -12.08 8.81 -10.73
N PHE A 43 -12.12 7.58 -10.22
CA PHE A 43 -13.16 7.15 -9.28
C PHE A 43 -13.09 7.92 -7.97
N ALA A 44 -11.90 8.08 -7.39
CA ALA A 44 -11.68 8.85 -6.17
C ALA A 44 -12.19 10.30 -6.31
N LYS A 45 -11.80 10.98 -7.38
CA LYS A 45 -12.25 12.34 -7.68
C LYS A 45 -13.77 12.45 -7.81
N ARG A 46 -14.40 11.49 -8.49
CA ARG A 46 -15.87 11.45 -8.64
C ARG A 46 -16.59 11.18 -7.31
N ALA A 47 -15.94 10.48 -6.39
CA ALA A 47 -16.44 10.23 -5.04
C ALA A 47 -16.14 11.36 -4.04
N GLY A 48 -15.47 12.44 -4.48
CA GLY A 48 -15.06 13.54 -3.60
C GLY A 48 -13.88 13.22 -2.67
N LEU A 49 -13.12 12.16 -2.99
CA LEU A 49 -11.94 11.73 -2.25
C LEU A 49 -10.66 12.40 -2.78
N ASP A 50 -9.64 12.49 -1.93
CA ASP A 50 -8.31 12.94 -2.38
C ASP A 50 -7.68 11.93 -3.32
N GLU A 51 -7.57 12.27 -4.59
CA GLU A 51 -7.00 11.40 -5.62
C GLU A 51 -5.51 11.07 -5.38
N ASN A 52 -4.79 11.93 -4.65
CA ASN A 52 -3.38 11.73 -4.34
C ASN A 52 -3.14 10.75 -3.19
N ALA A 53 -4.17 10.45 -2.41
CA ALA A 53 -4.11 9.41 -1.38
C ALA A 53 -4.01 7.99 -1.98
N PHE A 54 -4.33 7.84 -3.27
CA PHE A 54 -4.30 6.55 -3.98
C PHE A 54 -3.01 6.38 -4.77
N SER A 55 -2.40 5.21 -4.61
CA SER A 55 -1.17 4.81 -5.29
C SER A 55 -1.17 3.30 -5.53
N TYR A 56 -0.09 2.79 -6.09
CA TYR A 56 0.15 1.35 -6.20
C TYR A 56 1.55 1.01 -5.70
N LYS A 57 1.75 -0.27 -5.39
CA LYS A 57 3.06 -0.85 -5.08
C LYS A 57 3.25 -2.08 -5.96
N ASP A 58 4.39 -2.14 -6.64
CA ASP A 58 4.71 -3.28 -7.50
C ASP A 58 4.76 -4.58 -6.70
N GLN A 59 4.12 -5.63 -7.25
CA GLN A 59 4.10 -6.98 -6.69
C GLN A 59 4.82 -7.97 -7.60
N GLY A 60 5.27 -7.52 -8.77
CA GLY A 60 5.93 -8.34 -9.78
C GLY A 60 5.67 -7.84 -11.19
N GLN A 61 6.03 -8.63 -12.19
CA GLN A 61 5.95 -8.19 -13.59
C GLN A 61 4.52 -8.06 -14.13
N SER A 62 3.54 -8.67 -13.48
CA SER A 62 2.16 -8.75 -13.98
C SER A 62 1.11 -8.39 -12.92
N SER A 63 1.52 -7.82 -11.78
CA SER A 63 0.63 -7.49 -10.67
C SER A 63 1.10 -6.27 -9.88
N ALA A 64 0.16 -5.61 -9.23
CA ALA A 64 0.41 -4.48 -8.35
C ALA A 64 -0.60 -4.48 -7.19
N TYR A 65 -0.15 -4.12 -6.00
CA TYR A 65 -1.04 -3.80 -4.89
C TYR A 65 -1.62 -2.40 -5.06
N LEU A 66 -2.88 -2.25 -4.75
CA LEU A 66 -3.57 -0.97 -4.66
C LEU A 66 -3.42 -0.43 -3.25
N THR A 67 -3.00 0.83 -3.13
CA THR A 67 -2.77 1.44 -1.81
C THR A 67 -3.55 2.74 -1.65
N TYR A 68 -4.10 2.93 -0.45
CA TYR A 68 -4.68 4.16 0.03
C TYR A 68 -3.88 4.64 1.24
N ARG A 69 -3.28 5.84 1.16
CA ARG A 69 -2.37 6.38 2.18
C ARG A 69 -1.29 5.38 2.61
N GLY A 70 -0.81 4.56 1.66
CA GLY A 70 0.22 3.54 1.88
C GLY A 70 -0.30 2.21 2.44
N VAL A 71 -1.58 2.09 2.80
CA VAL A 71 -2.21 0.84 3.24
C VAL A 71 -2.78 0.10 2.03
N VAL A 72 -2.52 -1.19 1.94
CA VAL A 72 -3.03 -2.03 0.84
C VAL A 72 -4.53 -2.24 1.04
N PHE A 73 -5.32 -1.93 0.00
CA PHE A 73 -6.76 -2.15 -0.02
C PHE A 73 -7.21 -3.10 -1.15
N GLY A 74 -6.28 -3.59 -1.94
CA GLY A 74 -6.56 -4.54 -3.02
C GLY A 74 -5.33 -4.90 -3.80
N ASP A 75 -5.51 -5.77 -4.76
CA ASP A 75 -4.52 -6.14 -5.76
C ASP A 75 -5.14 -6.17 -7.16
N ALA A 76 -4.29 -5.96 -8.15
CA ALA A 76 -4.67 -6.09 -9.54
C ALA A 76 -3.57 -6.83 -10.31
N SER A 77 -3.97 -7.65 -11.26
CA SER A 77 -3.06 -8.41 -12.10
C SER A 77 -3.57 -8.54 -13.52
N PHE A 78 -2.69 -8.92 -14.43
CA PHE A 78 -3.07 -9.16 -15.82
C PHE A 78 -2.50 -10.45 -16.38
N GLN A 79 -3.25 -11.06 -17.27
CA GLN A 79 -2.76 -12.07 -18.18
C GLN A 79 -2.38 -11.41 -19.50
N LYS A 80 -1.26 -11.85 -20.07
CA LYS A 80 -0.81 -11.45 -21.40
C LYS A 80 -0.94 -12.59 -22.40
N GLN A 81 -1.04 -12.24 -23.67
CA GLN A 81 -0.99 -13.18 -24.78
C GLN A 81 0.02 -12.70 -25.83
N ARG A 82 0.53 -13.64 -26.60
CA ARG A 82 1.38 -13.35 -27.75
C ARG A 82 0.50 -12.82 -28.89
N GLY A 83 0.91 -11.72 -29.46
CA GLY A 83 0.38 -11.17 -30.70
C GLY A 83 1.17 -11.65 -31.92
N GLU A 84 1.25 -10.80 -32.92
CA GLU A 84 1.97 -11.11 -34.15
C GLU A 84 3.49 -11.24 -33.93
N ARG A 85 4.15 -12.01 -34.79
CA ARG A 85 5.59 -12.18 -34.76
C ARG A 85 6.26 -11.15 -35.69
N HIS A 86 7.13 -10.32 -35.13
CA HIS A 86 7.93 -9.36 -35.89
C HIS A 86 9.43 -9.57 -35.61
N TYR A 87 10.22 -9.75 -36.66
CA TYR A 87 11.69 -9.88 -36.60
C TYR A 87 12.21 -10.85 -35.51
N GLY A 88 11.54 -11.98 -35.32
CA GLY A 88 11.94 -12.98 -34.35
C GLY A 88 11.40 -12.80 -32.92
N SER A 89 10.74 -11.69 -32.64
CA SER A 89 10.06 -11.40 -31.38
C SER A 89 8.54 -11.43 -31.57
N TYR A 90 7.81 -11.57 -30.47
CA TYR A 90 6.37 -11.48 -30.47
C TYR A 90 5.95 -10.16 -29.82
N ASP A 91 4.94 -9.51 -30.39
CA ASP A 91 4.22 -8.46 -29.70
C ASP A 91 3.40 -9.07 -28.55
N TRP A 92 3.16 -8.25 -27.56
CA TRP A 92 2.41 -8.64 -26.38
C TRP A 92 1.16 -7.80 -26.27
N THR A 93 0.05 -8.45 -25.95
CA THR A 93 -1.23 -7.79 -25.69
C THR A 93 -1.79 -8.22 -24.34
N PHE A 94 -2.64 -7.40 -23.74
CA PHE A 94 -3.40 -7.78 -22.57
C PHE A 94 -4.51 -8.74 -22.97
N LYS A 95 -4.56 -9.91 -22.31
CA LYS A 95 -5.62 -10.90 -22.51
C LYS A 95 -6.78 -10.64 -21.55
N LYS A 96 -6.48 -10.39 -20.30
CA LYS A 96 -7.45 -10.18 -19.22
C LYS A 96 -6.81 -9.46 -18.04
N ILE A 97 -7.56 -8.58 -17.41
CA ILE A 97 -7.22 -7.93 -16.15
C ILE A 97 -8.10 -8.52 -15.05
N PHE A 98 -7.54 -8.65 -13.85
CA PHE A 98 -8.23 -9.09 -12.64
C PHE A 98 -8.01 -8.04 -11.56
N VAL A 99 -9.03 -7.80 -10.76
CA VAL A 99 -8.96 -6.89 -9.61
C VAL A 99 -9.67 -7.52 -8.43
N ASN A 100 -8.98 -7.57 -7.29
CA ASN A 100 -9.55 -8.01 -6.02
C ASN A 100 -9.43 -6.87 -5.01
N LEU A 101 -10.52 -6.52 -4.35
CA LEU A 101 -10.52 -5.58 -3.24
C LEU A 101 -10.64 -6.36 -1.92
N VAL A 102 -9.92 -5.92 -0.89
CA VAL A 102 -9.89 -6.64 0.40
C VAL A 102 -11.23 -6.63 1.14
N ASN A 103 -12.14 -5.72 0.82
CA ASN A 103 -13.50 -5.71 1.37
C ASN A 103 -14.43 -6.73 0.69
N GLU A 104 -13.99 -7.35 -0.42
CA GLU A 104 -14.75 -8.33 -1.21
C GLU A 104 -14.15 -9.75 -1.12
N ASP A 105 -12.97 -9.93 -0.50
CA ASP A 105 -12.21 -11.19 -0.53
C ASP A 105 -12.67 -12.26 0.46
N GLY A 106 -13.59 -11.92 1.37
CA GLY A 106 -14.14 -12.82 2.36
C GLY A 106 -13.22 -13.17 3.54
N CYS A 107 -11.95 -12.74 3.50
CA CYS A 107 -10.91 -13.15 4.46
C CYS A 107 -10.33 -11.98 5.27
N SER A 108 -10.50 -10.75 4.84
CA SER A 108 -9.94 -9.59 5.51
C SER A 108 -10.84 -9.01 6.61
N SER A 109 -10.25 -8.18 7.48
CA SER A 109 -10.99 -7.40 8.48
C SER A 109 -11.92 -6.34 7.89
N TYR A 110 -11.81 -6.09 6.59
CA TYR A 110 -12.63 -5.14 5.84
C TYR A 110 -13.77 -5.83 5.07
N ASN A 111 -13.85 -7.15 5.11
CA ASN A 111 -14.85 -7.90 4.36
C ASN A 111 -16.28 -7.46 4.66
N GLY A 112 -17.08 -7.27 3.61
CA GLY A 112 -18.48 -6.84 3.71
C GLY A 112 -18.69 -5.34 3.93
N LEU A 113 -17.61 -4.56 4.07
CA LEU A 113 -17.70 -3.10 4.09
C LEU A 113 -17.88 -2.56 2.66
N THR A 114 -18.59 -1.45 2.54
CA THR A 114 -18.54 -0.65 1.32
C THR A 114 -17.13 -0.10 1.10
N PHE A 115 -16.83 0.33 -0.12
CA PHE A 115 -15.53 0.92 -0.42
C PHE A 115 -15.23 2.15 0.47
N GLN A 116 -16.23 2.99 0.72
CA GLN A 116 -16.07 4.15 1.58
C GLN A 116 -15.81 3.75 3.03
N GLU A 117 -16.61 2.84 3.60
CA GLU A 117 -16.40 2.35 4.97
C GLU A 117 -15.02 1.71 5.16
N MET A 118 -14.52 1.01 4.16
CA MET A 118 -13.15 0.47 4.18
C MET A 118 -12.12 1.59 4.26
N LEU A 119 -12.25 2.66 3.48
CA LEU A 119 -11.31 3.79 3.52
C LEU A 119 -11.39 4.53 4.85
N ASP A 120 -12.59 4.76 5.37
CA ASP A 120 -12.80 5.39 6.68
C ASP A 120 -12.15 4.57 7.79
N ARG A 121 -12.28 3.23 7.71
CA ARG A 121 -11.63 2.32 8.66
C ARG A 121 -10.11 2.36 8.59
N ILE A 122 -9.54 2.45 7.40
CA ILE A 122 -8.09 2.62 7.20
C ILE A 122 -7.63 3.96 7.83
N ASP A 123 -8.38 5.04 7.63
CA ASP A 123 -8.07 6.35 8.22
C ASP A 123 -8.13 6.34 9.75
N GLU A 124 -9.12 5.65 10.34
CA GLU A 124 -9.21 5.44 11.78
C GLU A 124 -7.99 4.67 12.32
N GLU A 125 -7.60 3.58 11.65
CA GLU A 125 -6.45 2.76 12.06
C GLU A 125 -5.13 3.52 11.97
N LEU A 126 -4.94 4.32 10.91
CA LEU A 126 -3.77 5.19 10.74
C LEU A 126 -3.70 6.27 11.82
N SER A 127 -4.84 6.89 12.13
CA SER A 127 -4.95 7.91 13.18
C SER A 127 -4.65 7.33 14.56
N ALA A 128 -5.21 6.15 14.87
CA ALA A 128 -4.95 5.45 16.12
C ALA A 128 -3.47 5.03 16.25
N LYS A 129 -2.85 4.57 15.16
CA LYS A 129 -1.43 4.23 15.12
C LYS A 129 -0.57 5.46 15.41
N LYS A 130 -0.84 6.57 14.75
CA LYS A 130 -0.12 7.85 14.96
C LYS A 130 -0.22 8.30 16.42
N SER A 131 -1.42 8.30 16.99
CA SER A 131 -1.62 8.68 18.40
C SER A 131 -0.86 7.78 19.38
N ARG A 132 -0.81 6.46 19.10
CA ARG A 132 0.00 5.53 19.92
C ARG A 132 1.50 5.79 19.81
N GLU A 133 1.99 6.12 18.62
CA GLU A 133 3.40 6.45 18.39
C GLU A 133 3.78 7.76 19.10
N GLU A 134 2.92 8.78 19.03
CA GLU A 134 3.09 10.06 19.73
C GLU A 134 3.10 9.86 21.27
N ALA A 135 2.19 9.06 21.80
CA ALA A 135 2.14 8.74 23.23
C ALA A 135 3.41 7.99 23.71
N LYS A 136 3.91 7.02 22.91
CA LYS A 136 5.17 6.32 23.20
C LYS A 136 6.36 7.26 23.19
N LEU A 137 6.40 8.18 22.22
CA LEU A 137 7.47 9.18 22.14
C LEU A 137 7.46 10.11 23.36
N GLU A 138 6.28 10.54 23.79
CA GLU A 138 6.13 11.39 24.96
C GLU A 138 6.54 10.67 26.26
N GLN A 139 6.14 9.40 26.42
CA GLN A 139 6.62 8.58 27.54
C GLN A 139 8.15 8.42 27.53
N ALA A 140 8.73 8.18 26.36
CA ALA A 140 10.18 8.09 26.24
C ALA A 140 10.88 9.39 26.64
N LYS A 141 10.35 10.55 26.24
CA LYS A 141 10.87 11.86 26.66
C LYS A 141 10.78 12.06 28.18
N GLN A 142 9.66 11.70 28.80
CA GLN A 142 9.47 11.81 30.25
C GLN A 142 10.44 10.91 31.01
N ILE A 143 10.64 9.66 30.56
CA ILE A 143 11.63 8.75 31.14
C ILE A 143 13.05 9.34 31.02
N PHE A 144 13.37 9.85 29.81
CA PHE A 144 14.68 10.49 29.57
C PHE A 144 14.93 11.68 30.53
N GLN A 145 13.93 12.55 30.71
CA GLN A 145 14.00 13.69 31.61
C GLN A 145 14.18 13.25 33.07
N LYS A 146 13.47 12.22 33.53
CA LYS A 146 13.64 11.65 34.88
C LYS A 146 15.05 11.11 35.11
N ILE A 147 15.55 10.30 34.19
CA ILE A 147 16.90 9.73 34.26
C ILE A 147 17.95 10.87 34.32
N LYS A 148 17.77 11.89 33.47
CA LYS A 148 18.67 13.05 33.45
C LYS A 148 18.66 13.84 34.78
N ALA A 149 17.48 13.98 35.38
CA ALA A 149 17.33 14.64 36.66
C ALA A 149 17.97 13.85 37.82
N GLU A 150 17.88 12.52 37.80
CA GLU A 150 18.44 11.64 38.83
C GLU A 150 19.97 11.49 38.73
N LEU A 151 20.51 11.46 37.51
CA LEU A 151 21.94 11.27 37.26
C LEU A 151 22.76 12.57 37.29
N GLY A 152 22.10 13.75 37.38
CA GLY A 152 22.77 15.03 37.44
C GLY A 152 23.44 15.44 36.11
N ASN A 153 24.68 15.88 36.11
CA ASN A 153 25.40 16.40 34.93
C ASN A 153 25.82 15.35 33.90
N VAL A 154 24.92 14.45 33.55
CA VAL A 154 25.15 13.40 32.53
C VAL A 154 24.78 13.92 31.14
N SER A 155 25.61 13.64 30.17
CA SER A 155 25.33 14.03 28.77
C SER A 155 24.16 13.26 28.18
N ASP A 156 23.47 13.84 27.18
CA ASP A 156 22.40 13.16 26.45
C ASP A 156 22.89 11.84 25.80
N TYR A 157 24.18 11.78 25.44
CA TYR A 157 24.83 10.59 24.90
C TYR A 157 24.90 9.44 25.94
N ASP A 158 25.26 9.75 27.18
CA ASP A 158 25.33 8.76 28.25
C ASP A 158 23.97 8.20 28.62
N VAL A 159 22.95 9.06 28.65
CA VAL A 159 21.54 8.63 28.88
C VAL A 159 21.05 7.70 27.77
N VAL A 160 21.32 8.01 26.52
CA VAL A 160 20.95 7.15 25.37
C VAL A 160 21.68 5.79 25.46
N ASN A 161 22.96 5.79 25.82
CA ASN A 161 23.73 4.55 25.98
C ASN A 161 23.22 3.71 27.17
N TYR A 162 22.83 4.34 28.26
CA TYR A 162 22.25 3.66 29.42
C TYR A 162 20.91 3.01 29.06
N ILE A 163 20.04 3.71 28.33
CA ILE A 163 18.77 3.16 27.85
C ILE A 163 19.00 1.96 26.93
N LYS A 164 19.94 2.04 25.98
CA LYS A 164 20.33 0.92 25.11
C LYS A 164 20.81 -0.26 25.94
N TYR A 165 21.73 -0.03 26.87
CA TYR A 165 22.25 -1.07 27.78
C TYR A 165 21.12 -1.76 28.54
N MET A 166 20.18 -1.00 29.11
CA MET A 166 19.03 -1.57 29.84
C MET A 166 18.10 -2.39 28.94
N ASN A 167 17.88 -1.96 27.70
CA ASN A 167 17.08 -2.73 26.74
C ASN A 167 17.77 -4.02 26.30
N ASP A 168 19.05 -3.97 26.02
CA ASP A 168 19.83 -5.15 25.60
C ASP A 168 19.93 -6.20 26.73
N ASN A 169 19.98 -5.76 27.99
CA ASN A 169 20.06 -6.65 29.17
C ASN A 169 18.66 -7.15 29.64
N ARG A 170 17.54 -6.52 29.28
CA ARG A 170 16.21 -7.07 29.59
C ARG A 170 15.99 -8.45 29.00
N TYR A 171 16.57 -8.74 27.83
CA TYR A 171 16.49 -10.08 27.22
C TYR A 171 17.40 -11.12 27.88
N SER A 172 18.41 -10.70 28.66
CA SER A 172 19.32 -11.61 29.38
C SER A 172 18.78 -12.05 30.76
N LEU A 173 17.81 -11.35 31.32
CA LEU A 173 17.21 -11.68 32.63
C LEU A 173 16.06 -12.70 32.51
N TYR A 174 15.66 -13.08 31.30
CA TYR A 174 14.63 -14.11 31.04
C TYR A 174 15.21 -15.40 30.40
N LYS A 175 16.50 -15.62 30.52
CA LYS A 175 17.18 -16.90 30.30
C LYS A 175 17.58 -17.46 31.65
#